data_f5abbbe02159b7b4de1407328d373dd2
#
_entry.id   f5abbbe02159b7b4de1407328d373dd2
#
_cell.length_a   1.000
_cell.length_b   1.000
_cell.length_c   1.000
_cell.angle_alpha   90.00
_cell.angle_beta   90.00
_cell.angle_gamma   90.00
#
_symmetry.space_group_name_H-M   'P 1'
#
loop_
_entity.id
_entity.type
_entity.pdbx_description
1 polymer ?
#
loop_
_entity_poly.entity_id
_entity_poly.type
_entity_poly.pdbx_seq_one_letter_code
_entity_poly.pdbx_strand_id
1 'polypeptide(L)'
;MNSATRCCILFILAALGICANAQSVLQKQFELAEELYNKEKYFDAITELRRLNFFDVNNDYAFQSNELIALSYKNGGKYQEAIEYFTLAELRTEDIDDLYKVSIAKVKINILRHTTDNALKLLDVLEKDEKFSDKTDDLNYWEGWAYIFADDWEAAAKSFAEINPGHELKMFCEKTDEQMYSPAFAKIASVFLPGAGQFYTGNYISGLLSLGWTALWGYLAVNAFVEDRVFDGLAVANFLWFRFYRGNLQNAENFALERNLQ
;
A
#
# COMPACT_ATOMS: atom_id res chain seq x y z
N MET A 1 -12.89 61.02 31.09
CA MET A 1 -12.97 59.95 30.05
C MET A 1 -14.10 60.35 29.11
N ASN A 2 -13.72 60.76 27.87
CA ASN A 2 -14.69 61.31 26.90
C ASN A 2 -15.71 60.27 26.43
N SER A 3 -16.92 60.72 26.09
CA SER A 3 -18.01 59.86 25.58
C SER A 3 -17.57 58.96 24.41
N ALA A 4 -16.72 59.44 23.53
CA ALA A 4 -16.14 58.70 22.43
C ALA A 4 -15.26 57.50 22.90
N THR A 5 -14.47 57.69 23.96
CA THR A 5 -13.62 56.62 24.54
C THR A 5 -14.46 55.51 25.19
N ARG A 6 -15.59 55.86 25.81
CA ARG A 6 -16.52 54.87 26.35
C ARG A 6 -17.24 54.07 25.26
N CYS A 7 -17.64 54.70 24.16
CA CYS A 7 -18.20 54.02 23.00
C CYS A 7 -17.20 53.05 22.36
N CYS A 8 -15.95 53.47 22.17
CA CYS A 8 -14.89 52.56 21.60
C CYS A 8 -14.64 51.36 22.52
N ILE A 9 -14.57 51.51 23.83
CA ILE A 9 -14.39 50.44 24.80
C ILE A 9 -15.58 49.45 24.77
N LEU A 10 -16.79 49.98 24.70
CA LEU A 10 -18.01 49.12 24.59
C LEU A 10 -18.06 48.34 23.29
N PHE A 11 -17.64 48.95 22.17
CA PHE A 11 -17.53 48.28 20.86
C PHE A 11 -16.47 47.18 20.86
N ILE A 12 -15.31 47.42 21.47
CA ILE A 12 -14.25 46.42 21.61
C ILE A 12 -14.68 45.25 22.51
N LEU A 13 -15.36 45.56 23.64
CA LEU A 13 -15.87 44.49 24.54
C LEU A 13 -16.98 43.68 23.88
N ALA A 14 -17.88 44.30 23.12
CA ALA A 14 -18.90 43.61 22.35
C ALA A 14 -18.29 42.74 21.24
N ALA A 15 -17.30 43.23 20.52
CA ALA A 15 -16.57 42.47 19.50
C ALA A 15 -15.82 41.24 20.11
N LEU A 16 -15.16 41.42 21.26
CA LEU A 16 -14.50 40.31 21.98
C LEU A 16 -15.51 39.27 22.48
N GLY A 17 -16.69 39.70 22.95
CA GLY A 17 -17.77 38.80 23.38
C GLY A 17 -18.35 38.00 22.20
N ILE A 18 -18.47 38.59 21.02
CA ILE A 18 -18.92 37.88 19.81
C ILE A 18 -17.88 36.86 19.35
N CYS A 19 -16.57 37.19 19.33
CA CYS A 19 -15.51 36.28 18.98
C CYS A 19 -15.43 35.09 19.95
N ALA A 20 -15.51 35.32 21.27
CA ALA A 20 -15.51 34.27 22.28
C ALA A 20 -16.71 33.30 22.14
N ASN A 21 -17.89 33.82 21.79
CA ASN A 21 -19.07 32.99 21.52
C ASN A 21 -18.94 32.18 20.24
N ALA A 22 -18.38 32.74 19.18
CA ALA A 22 -18.15 32.02 17.91
C ALA A 22 -17.16 30.87 18.09
N GLN A 23 -16.07 31.07 18.81
CA GLN A 23 -15.09 30.04 19.10
C GLN A 23 -15.67 28.90 19.97
N SER A 24 -16.52 29.24 20.95
CA SER A 24 -17.26 28.23 21.74
C SER A 24 -18.24 27.40 20.90
N VAL A 25 -18.80 27.95 19.82
CA VAL A 25 -19.68 27.24 18.89
C VAL A 25 -18.91 26.27 18.02
N LEU A 26 -17.77 26.71 17.44
CA LEU A 26 -16.91 25.86 16.63
C LEU A 26 -16.34 24.69 17.44
N GLN A 27 -15.92 24.95 18.69
CA GLN A 27 -15.45 23.90 19.59
C GLN A 27 -16.54 22.84 19.84
N LYS A 28 -17.76 23.23 20.17
CA LYS A 28 -18.87 22.28 20.36
C LYS A 28 -19.20 21.49 19.09
N GLN A 29 -19.07 22.12 17.94
CA GLN A 29 -19.26 21.47 16.65
C GLN A 29 -18.18 20.40 16.40
N PHE A 30 -16.93 20.69 16.76
CA PHE A 30 -15.82 19.74 16.67
C PHE A 30 -16.02 18.57 17.64
N GLU A 31 -16.34 18.85 18.91
CA GLU A 31 -16.64 17.84 19.94
C GLU A 31 -17.77 16.90 19.51
N LEU A 32 -18.85 17.44 18.89
CA LEU A 32 -19.93 16.62 18.32
C LEU A 32 -19.42 15.70 17.23
N ALA A 33 -18.55 16.19 16.36
CA ALA A 33 -17.98 15.38 15.28
C ALA A 33 -17.06 14.26 15.82
N GLU A 34 -16.27 14.54 16.86
CA GLU A 34 -15.47 13.54 17.57
C GLU A 34 -16.35 12.46 18.22
N GLU A 35 -17.45 12.88 18.85
CA GLU A 35 -18.43 11.93 19.44
C GLU A 35 -19.04 11.02 18.37
N LEU A 36 -19.38 11.57 17.21
CA LEU A 36 -19.92 10.79 16.08
C LEU A 36 -18.87 9.83 15.52
N TYR A 37 -17.61 10.27 15.37
CA TYR A 37 -16.49 9.43 14.96
C TYR A 37 -16.29 8.26 15.92
N ASN A 38 -16.27 8.52 17.23
CA ASN A 38 -16.08 7.50 18.26
C ASN A 38 -17.27 6.50 18.32
N LYS A 39 -18.45 6.90 17.84
CA LYS A 39 -19.61 6.02 17.63
C LYS A 39 -19.62 5.32 16.27
N GLU A 40 -18.53 5.38 15.52
CA GLU A 40 -18.37 4.81 14.16
C GLU A 40 -19.36 5.39 13.12
N LYS A 41 -19.97 6.53 13.42
CA LYS A 41 -20.87 7.27 12.51
C LYS A 41 -20.04 8.19 11.59
N TYR A 42 -19.16 7.61 10.80
CA TYR A 42 -18.16 8.33 10.03
C TYR A 42 -18.76 9.37 9.06
N PHE A 43 -19.86 9.06 8.36
CA PHE A 43 -20.49 10.02 7.45
C PHE A 43 -21.10 11.21 8.16
N ASP A 44 -21.70 11.00 9.34
CA ASP A 44 -22.25 12.07 10.15
C ASP A 44 -21.11 12.95 10.67
N ALA A 45 -20.02 12.34 11.17
CA ALA A 45 -18.83 13.07 11.61
C ALA A 45 -18.24 13.94 10.48
N ILE A 46 -18.08 13.38 9.27
CA ILE A 46 -17.61 14.13 8.10
C ILE A 46 -18.52 15.30 7.77
N THR A 47 -19.83 15.11 7.88
CA THR A 47 -20.81 16.16 7.61
C THR A 47 -20.67 17.32 8.59
N GLU A 48 -20.53 17.02 9.89
CA GLU A 48 -20.35 18.05 10.92
C GLU A 48 -18.99 18.76 10.81
N LEU A 49 -17.92 18.03 10.46
CA LEU A 49 -16.59 18.61 10.22
C LEU A 49 -16.56 19.52 8.98
N ARG A 50 -17.24 19.13 7.90
CA ARG A 50 -17.37 20.01 6.73
C ARG A 50 -18.18 21.27 7.04
N ARG A 51 -19.22 21.16 7.88
CA ARG A 51 -19.96 22.30 8.37
C ARG A 51 -19.08 23.21 9.23
N LEU A 52 -18.27 22.61 10.11
CA LEU A 52 -17.28 23.35 10.91
C LEU A 52 -16.32 24.12 10.00
N ASN A 53 -15.68 23.46 9.03
CA ASN A 53 -14.75 24.09 8.09
C ASN A 53 -15.38 25.24 7.30
N PHE A 54 -16.68 25.17 6.99
CA PHE A 54 -17.38 26.23 6.29
C PHE A 54 -17.55 27.50 7.16
N PHE A 55 -17.73 27.35 8.48
CA PHE A 55 -17.90 28.46 9.41
C PHE A 55 -16.60 28.92 10.07
N ASP A 56 -15.53 28.13 9.99
CA ASP A 56 -14.21 28.42 10.54
C ASP A 56 -13.41 29.34 9.59
N VAL A 57 -13.76 30.62 9.59
CA VAL A 57 -13.15 31.63 8.70
C VAL A 57 -11.66 31.82 8.98
N ASN A 58 -11.24 31.64 10.23
CA ASN A 58 -9.85 31.83 10.66
C ASN A 58 -8.98 30.56 10.45
N ASN A 59 -9.59 29.44 10.08
CA ASN A 59 -8.94 28.13 9.99
C ASN A 59 -8.36 27.61 11.33
N ASP A 60 -8.98 27.97 12.46
CA ASP A 60 -8.54 27.57 13.80
C ASP A 60 -8.58 26.04 14.01
N TYR A 61 -9.49 25.35 13.32
CA TYR A 61 -9.67 23.91 13.33
C TYR A 61 -9.27 23.21 12.04
N ALA A 62 -8.65 23.91 11.09
CA ALA A 62 -8.45 23.41 9.75
C ALA A 62 -7.60 22.12 9.70
N PHE A 63 -6.56 22.01 10.54
CA PHE A 63 -5.75 20.80 10.66
C PHE A 63 -6.57 19.64 11.27
N GLN A 64 -7.09 19.83 12.48
CA GLN A 64 -7.79 18.81 13.25
C GLN A 64 -9.03 18.28 12.52
N SER A 65 -9.77 19.18 11.88
CA SER A 65 -10.98 18.78 11.12
C SER A 65 -10.62 17.97 9.86
N ASN A 66 -9.62 18.37 9.11
CA ASN A 66 -9.18 17.60 7.94
C ASN A 66 -8.57 16.26 8.34
N GLU A 67 -7.80 16.20 9.42
CA GLU A 67 -7.29 14.95 9.97
C GLU A 67 -8.43 14.00 10.38
N LEU A 68 -9.44 14.50 11.12
CA LEU A 68 -10.55 13.66 11.58
C LEU A 68 -11.45 13.23 10.41
N ILE A 69 -11.62 14.06 9.37
CA ILE A 69 -12.28 13.65 8.11
C ILE A 69 -11.49 12.51 7.45
N ALA A 70 -10.16 12.66 7.35
CA ALA A 70 -9.31 11.63 6.77
C ALA A 70 -9.41 10.29 7.53
N LEU A 71 -9.35 10.34 8.86
CA LEU A 71 -9.53 9.17 9.72
C LEU A 71 -10.93 8.55 9.55
N SER A 72 -11.97 9.37 9.43
CA SER A 72 -13.35 8.92 9.18
C SER A 72 -13.46 8.19 7.84
N TYR A 73 -12.86 8.74 6.78
CA TYR A 73 -12.82 8.08 5.47
C TYR A 73 -12.00 6.79 5.50
N LYS A 74 -10.84 6.78 6.16
CA LYS A 74 -10.00 5.59 6.33
C LYS A 74 -10.78 4.46 7.00
N ASN A 75 -11.44 4.74 8.13
CA ASN A 75 -12.19 3.75 8.89
C ASN A 75 -13.46 3.31 8.15
N GLY A 76 -14.04 4.19 7.32
CA GLY A 76 -15.12 3.86 6.39
C GLY A 76 -14.67 3.13 5.11
N GLY A 77 -13.39 2.75 4.98
CA GLY A 77 -12.84 2.04 3.82
C GLY A 77 -12.68 2.91 2.56
N LYS A 78 -12.78 4.23 2.69
CA LYS A 78 -12.63 5.22 1.61
C LYS A 78 -11.20 5.76 1.58
N TYR A 79 -10.26 4.88 1.19
CA TYR A 79 -8.83 5.16 1.31
C TYR A 79 -8.33 6.30 0.42
N GLN A 80 -8.91 6.47 -0.77
CA GLN A 80 -8.50 7.56 -1.67
C GLN A 80 -8.86 8.91 -1.07
N GLU A 81 -10.11 9.06 -0.61
CA GLU A 81 -10.60 10.27 0.04
C GLU A 81 -9.82 10.56 1.35
N ALA A 82 -9.43 9.50 2.07
CA ALA A 82 -8.61 9.64 3.26
C ALA A 82 -7.23 10.28 2.95
N ILE A 83 -6.56 9.82 1.89
CA ILE A 83 -5.27 10.40 1.45
C ILE A 83 -5.43 11.87 1.07
N GLU A 84 -6.51 12.22 0.36
CA GLU A 84 -6.78 13.60 -0.04
C GLU A 84 -6.94 14.52 1.18
N TYR A 85 -7.71 14.09 2.18
CA TYR A 85 -7.90 14.88 3.40
C TYR A 85 -6.69 14.90 4.32
N PHE A 86 -5.88 13.84 4.39
CA PHE A 86 -4.58 13.90 5.05
C PHE A 86 -3.63 14.89 4.37
N THR A 87 -3.66 14.98 3.04
CA THR A 87 -2.87 15.99 2.30
C THR A 87 -3.37 17.41 2.58
N LEU A 88 -4.69 17.59 2.73
CA LEU A 88 -5.26 18.88 3.15
C LEU A 88 -4.86 19.25 4.59
N ALA A 89 -4.82 18.27 5.50
CA ALA A 89 -4.34 18.48 6.87
C ALA A 89 -2.86 18.88 6.89
N GLU A 90 -2.02 18.18 6.13
CA GLU A 90 -0.59 18.47 5.99
C GLU A 90 -0.31 19.91 5.58
N LEU A 91 -1.14 20.48 4.69
CA LEU A 91 -1.05 21.87 4.25
C LEU A 91 -1.51 22.90 5.31
N ARG A 92 -2.04 22.45 6.44
CA ARG A 92 -2.63 23.28 7.50
C ARG A 92 -1.88 23.22 8.83
N THR A 93 -0.74 22.56 8.86
CA THR A 93 0.11 22.49 10.05
C THR A 93 1.55 22.87 9.70
N GLU A 94 2.21 23.55 10.64
CA GLU A 94 3.66 23.76 10.67
C GLU A 94 4.31 22.93 11.80
N ASP A 95 3.51 22.27 12.61
CA ASP A 95 3.99 21.39 13.66
C ASP A 95 4.59 20.12 13.06
N ILE A 96 5.83 19.79 13.46
CA ILE A 96 6.61 18.70 12.88
C ILE A 96 6.00 17.34 13.24
N ASP A 97 5.49 17.17 14.46
CA ASP A 97 4.90 15.91 14.90
C ASP A 97 3.56 15.66 14.21
N ASP A 98 2.74 16.69 14.03
CA ASP A 98 1.50 16.62 13.26
C ASP A 98 1.78 16.30 11.78
N LEU A 99 2.80 16.95 11.20
CA LEU A 99 3.23 16.70 9.83
C LEU A 99 3.67 15.24 9.63
N TYR A 100 4.49 14.74 10.55
CA TYR A 100 4.93 13.34 10.55
C TYR A 100 3.75 12.38 10.68
N LYS A 101 2.85 12.63 11.63
CA LYS A 101 1.65 11.82 11.90
C LYS A 101 0.78 11.62 10.66
N VAL A 102 0.47 12.70 9.93
CA VAL A 102 -0.37 12.61 8.73
C VAL A 102 0.38 11.98 7.56
N SER A 103 1.68 12.22 7.43
CA SER A 103 2.52 11.61 6.39
C SER A 103 2.61 10.09 6.57
N ILE A 104 2.88 9.62 7.79
CA ILE A 104 2.86 8.18 8.11
C ILE A 104 1.46 7.57 7.96
N ALA A 105 0.40 8.32 8.23
CA ALA A 105 -0.95 7.83 7.97
C ALA A 105 -1.19 7.56 6.47
N LYS A 106 -0.66 8.42 5.58
CA LYS A 106 -0.70 8.20 4.11
C LYS A 106 0.11 6.97 3.70
N VAL A 107 1.30 6.76 4.29
CA VAL A 107 2.12 5.55 4.07
C VAL A 107 1.32 4.29 4.43
N LYS A 108 0.78 4.23 5.65
CA LYS A 108 -0.03 3.10 6.13
C LYS A 108 -1.22 2.79 5.22
N ILE A 109 -1.91 3.81 4.72
CA ILE A 109 -3.03 3.63 3.80
C ILE A 109 -2.55 3.05 2.46
N ASN A 110 -1.42 3.50 1.93
CA ASN A 110 -0.86 2.96 0.69
C ASN A 110 -0.45 1.50 0.84
N ILE A 111 0.10 1.11 1.98
CA ILE A 111 0.40 -0.30 2.32
C ILE A 111 -0.91 -1.12 2.32
N LEU A 112 -1.94 -0.67 3.05
CA LEU A 112 -3.24 -1.36 3.13
C LEU A 112 -3.94 -1.52 1.77
N ARG A 113 -3.67 -0.60 0.82
CA ARG A 113 -4.20 -0.64 -0.55
C ARG A 113 -3.37 -1.49 -1.50
N HIS A 114 -2.28 -2.09 -1.05
CA HIS A 114 -1.28 -2.73 -1.90
C HIS A 114 -0.69 -1.79 -2.98
N THR A 115 -0.64 -0.49 -2.70
CA THR A 115 0.06 0.51 -3.52
C THR A 115 1.43 0.80 -2.91
N THR A 116 2.21 -0.26 -2.73
CA THR A 116 3.48 -0.27 -1.98
C THR A 116 4.53 0.65 -2.59
N ASP A 117 4.59 0.77 -3.91
CA ASP A 117 5.45 1.74 -4.59
C ASP A 117 5.20 3.20 -4.15
N ASN A 118 3.94 3.55 -3.89
CA ASN A 118 3.61 4.89 -3.41
C ASN A 118 3.98 5.06 -1.93
N ALA A 119 3.83 4.00 -1.12
CA ALA A 119 4.28 4.01 0.27
C ALA A 119 5.80 4.21 0.35
N LEU A 120 6.58 3.44 -0.42
CA LEU A 120 8.04 3.54 -0.48
C LEU A 120 8.52 4.91 -0.95
N LYS A 121 7.87 5.51 -1.96
CA LYS A 121 8.18 6.89 -2.41
C LYS A 121 7.92 7.94 -1.33
N LEU A 122 6.84 7.78 -0.55
CA LEU A 122 6.56 8.68 0.57
C LEU A 122 7.60 8.53 1.68
N LEU A 123 8.00 7.31 2.00
CA LEU A 123 9.05 7.03 2.98
C LEU A 123 10.40 7.61 2.55
N ASP A 124 10.80 7.44 1.29
CA ASP A 124 12.03 8.01 0.72
C ASP A 124 12.06 9.56 0.82
N VAL A 125 10.90 10.20 0.64
CA VAL A 125 10.77 11.67 0.83
C VAL A 125 10.94 12.06 2.30
N LEU A 126 10.33 11.30 3.23
CA LEU A 126 10.42 11.56 4.67
C LEU A 126 11.84 11.32 5.20
N GLU A 127 12.52 10.27 4.73
CA GLU A 127 13.89 9.94 5.12
C GLU A 127 14.91 11.04 4.72
N LYS A 128 14.68 11.68 3.55
CA LYS A 128 15.53 12.77 3.05
C LYS A 128 15.28 14.11 3.70
N ASP A 129 14.18 14.28 4.43
CA ASP A 129 13.87 15.52 5.14
C ASP A 129 14.55 15.51 6.53
N GLU A 130 15.51 16.40 6.72
CA GLU A 130 16.26 16.56 7.99
C GLU A 130 15.35 16.74 9.22
N LYS A 131 14.11 17.22 9.03
CA LYS A 131 13.14 17.40 10.11
C LYS A 131 12.75 16.08 10.79
N PHE A 132 12.88 14.95 10.10
CA PHE A 132 12.48 13.62 10.57
C PHE A 132 13.67 12.72 10.87
N SER A 133 14.87 13.28 11.01
CA SER A 133 16.10 12.50 11.29
C SER A 133 16.07 11.72 12.61
N ASP A 134 15.22 12.11 13.56
CA ASP A 134 14.96 11.39 14.80
C ASP A 134 13.94 10.26 14.68
N LYS A 135 13.29 10.11 13.51
CA LYS A 135 12.24 9.11 13.23
C LYS A 135 12.74 7.94 12.39
N THR A 136 14.04 7.82 12.13
CA THR A 136 14.64 6.82 11.22
C THR A 136 14.17 5.39 11.52
N ASP A 137 14.13 4.98 12.79
CA ASP A 137 13.71 3.64 13.17
C ASP A 137 12.23 3.36 12.82
N ASP A 138 11.35 4.36 13.00
CA ASP A 138 9.94 4.22 12.64
C ASP A 138 9.75 4.23 11.11
N LEU A 139 10.55 5.01 10.38
CA LEU A 139 10.55 4.99 8.90
C LEU A 139 10.99 3.61 8.38
N ASN A 140 12.10 3.06 8.87
CA ASN A 140 12.58 1.72 8.53
C ASN A 140 11.55 0.64 8.88
N TYR A 141 10.82 0.80 10.00
CA TYR A 141 9.75 -0.11 10.38
C TYR A 141 8.62 -0.15 9.33
N TRP A 142 8.15 1.04 8.89
CA TRP A 142 7.09 1.10 7.89
C TRP A 142 7.57 0.74 6.48
N GLU A 143 8.86 0.96 6.19
CA GLU A 143 9.49 0.51 4.96
C GLU A 143 9.52 -1.03 4.89
N GLY A 144 9.94 -1.69 5.97
CA GLY A 144 9.88 -3.14 6.08
C GLY A 144 8.47 -3.68 5.85
N TRP A 145 7.44 -3.05 6.42
CA TRP A 145 6.05 -3.42 6.15
C TRP A 145 5.63 -3.18 4.70
N ALA A 146 6.09 -2.09 4.07
CA ALA A 146 5.80 -1.83 2.66
C ALA A 146 6.39 -2.94 1.77
N TYR A 147 7.61 -3.40 2.06
CA TYR A 147 8.24 -4.51 1.36
C TYR A 147 7.55 -5.86 1.61
N ILE A 148 7.10 -6.15 2.85
CA ILE A 148 6.29 -7.35 3.13
C ILE A 148 5.03 -7.37 2.25
N PHE A 149 4.31 -6.25 2.14
CA PHE A 149 3.12 -6.14 1.30
C PHE A 149 3.43 -6.09 -0.21
N ALA A 150 4.69 -5.94 -0.59
CA ALA A 150 5.20 -6.06 -1.95
C ALA A 150 5.74 -7.48 -2.26
N ASP A 151 5.67 -8.41 -1.31
CA ASP A 151 6.27 -9.76 -1.37
C ASP A 151 7.80 -9.75 -1.54
N ASP A 152 8.47 -8.64 -1.16
CA ASP A 152 9.93 -8.51 -1.17
C ASP A 152 10.50 -8.75 0.24
N TRP A 153 10.62 -10.01 0.61
CA TRP A 153 11.03 -10.45 1.94
C TRP A 153 12.48 -10.11 2.25
N GLU A 154 13.37 -10.15 1.24
CA GLU A 154 14.77 -9.78 1.38
C GLU A 154 14.92 -8.29 1.72
N ALA A 155 14.24 -7.41 0.98
CA ALA A 155 14.25 -5.98 1.24
C ALA A 155 13.62 -5.65 2.61
N ALA A 156 12.50 -6.32 2.96
CA ALA A 156 11.89 -6.18 4.28
C ALA A 156 12.85 -6.53 5.42
N ALA A 157 13.58 -7.64 5.30
CA ALA A 157 14.57 -8.04 6.30
C ALA A 157 15.69 -7.01 6.44
N LYS A 158 16.12 -6.37 5.36
CA LYS A 158 17.13 -5.28 5.38
C LYS A 158 16.61 -4.07 6.14
N SER A 159 15.40 -3.58 5.83
CA SER A 159 14.82 -2.43 6.53
C SER A 159 14.68 -2.68 8.03
N PHE A 160 14.24 -3.87 8.46
CA PHE A 160 14.20 -4.21 9.89
C PHE A 160 15.58 -4.37 10.53
N ALA A 161 16.61 -4.78 9.75
CA ALA A 161 17.98 -4.91 10.23
C ALA A 161 18.60 -3.54 10.55
N GLU A 162 18.23 -2.48 9.82
CA GLU A 162 18.67 -1.10 10.08
C GLU A 162 18.19 -0.60 11.45
N ILE A 163 17.03 -1.05 11.93
CA ILE A 163 16.53 -0.73 13.29
C ILE A 163 17.36 -1.49 14.34
N ASN A 164 17.46 -2.81 14.16
CA ASN A 164 18.22 -3.69 15.05
C ASN A 164 18.56 -4.99 14.29
N PRO A 165 19.84 -5.39 14.22
CA PRO A 165 20.25 -6.66 13.61
C PRO A 165 19.58 -7.91 14.19
N GLY A 166 19.06 -7.85 15.44
CA GLY A 166 18.31 -8.90 16.11
C GLY A 166 16.79 -8.73 16.07
N HIS A 167 16.24 -7.88 15.20
CA HIS A 167 14.81 -7.60 15.15
C HIS A 167 13.99 -8.86 14.79
N GLU A 168 12.91 -9.13 15.51
CA GLU A 168 12.09 -10.33 15.32
C GLU A 168 11.50 -10.43 13.91
N LEU A 169 11.03 -9.31 13.37
CA LEU A 169 10.48 -9.28 12.01
C LEU A 169 11.55 -9.52 10.94
N LYS A 170 12.81 -9.11 11.17
CA LYS A 170 13.93 -9.46 10.29
C LYS A 170 14.07 -10.98 10.20
N MET A 171 14.17 -11.65 11.35
CA MET A 171 14.31 -13.12 11.40
C MET A 171 13.11 -13.83 10.77
N PHE A 172 11.92 -13.27 10.95
CA PHE A 172 10.70 -13.77 10.31
C PHE A 172 10.78 -13.65 8.79
N CYS A 173 11.18 -12.49 8.26
CA CYS A 173 11.31 -12.25 6.82
C CYS A 173 12.37 -13.16 6.20
N GLU A 174 13.58 -13.27 6.81
CA GLU A 174 14.63 -14.17 6.34
C GLU A 174 14.16 -15.61 6.26
N LYS A 175 13.51 -16.11 7.32
CA LYS A 175 12.96 -17.47 7.33
C LYS A 175 11.87 -17.69 6.27
N THR A 176 11.04 -16.67 6.04
CA THR A 176 9.99 -16.74 5.01
C THR A 176 10.61 -16.79 3.63
N ASP A 177 11.60 -15.92 3.35
CA ASP A 177 12.33 -15.88 2.08
C ASP A 177 13.01 -17.22 1.76
N GLU A 178 13.69 -17.83 2.74
CA GLU A 178 14.31 -19.16 2.60
C GLU A 178 13.30 -20.28 2.25
N GLN A 179 12.04 -20.13 2.63
CA GLN A 179 11.00 -21.13 2.39
C GLN A 179 10.22 -20.86 1.09
N MET A 180 10.40 -19.71 0.48
CA MET A 180 9.69 -19.34 -0.73
C MET A 180 10.24 -20.03 -1.98
N TYR A 181 9.32 -20.51 -2.82
CA TYR A 181 9.65 -21.01 -4.14
C TYR A 181 9.86 -19.82 -5.09
N SER A 182 10.96 -19.82 -5.85
CA SER A 182 11.20 -18.80 -6.87
C SER A 182 10.38 -19.07 -8.14
N PRO A 183 9.38 -18.24 -8.48
CA PRO A 183 8.60 -18.39 -9.71
C PRO A 183 9.49 -18.26 -10.98
N ALA A 184 10.47 -17.34 -10.91
CA ALA A 184 11.44 -17.15 -11.99
C ALA A 184 12.29 -18.40 -12.22
N PHE A 185 12.80 -19.00 -11.15
CA PHE A 185 13.57 -20.26 -11.26
C PHE A 185 12.71 -21.39 -11.82
N ALA A 186 11.48 -21.57 -11.31
CA ALA A 186 10.55 -22.59 -11.81
C ALA A 186 10.30 -22.45 -13.32
N LYS A 187 10.09 -21.23 -13.80
CA LYS A 187 9.91 -20.92 -15.21
C LYS A 187 11.17 -21.17 -16.03
N ILE A 188 12.34 -20.66 -15.59
CA ILE A 188 13.63 -20.83 -16.28
C ILE A 188 14.00 -22.32 -16.35
N ALA A 189 13.88 -23.06 -15.26
CA ALA A 189 14.14 -24.50 -15.24
C ALA A 189 13.27 -25.24 -16.27
N SER A 190 11.99 -24.83 -16.40
CA SER A 190 11.05 -25.42 -17.36
C SER A 190 11.35 -25.04 -18.83
N VAL A 191 12.13 -23.98 -19.10
CA VAL A 191 12.63 -23.68 -20.44
C VAL A 191 13.59 -24.77 -20.91
N PHE A 192 14.50 -25.21 -20.05
CA PHE A 192 15.50 -26.23 -20.39
C PHE A 192 14.93 -27.66 -20.34
N LEU A 193 14.10 -27.93 -19.32
CA LEU A 193 13.46 -29.24 -19.14
C LEU A 193 11.98 -29.03 -18.86
N PRO A 194 11.08 -29.28 -19.85
CA PRO A 194 9.65 -29.18 -19.65
C PRO A 194 9.18 -29.99 -18.44
N GLY A 195 8.48 -29.35 -17.50
CA GLY A 195 8.06 -29.98 -16.24
C GLY A 195 9.01 -29.76 -15.05
N ALA A 196 10.22 -29.25 -15.25
CA ALA A 196 11.18 -29.07 -14.15
C ALA A 196 10.66 -28.12 -13.05
N GLY A 197 9.99 -27.04 -13.40
CA GLY A 197 9.39 -26.13 -12.43
C GLY A 197 8.26 -26.75 -11.63
N GLN A 198 7.48 -27.65 -12.25
CA GLN A 198 6.44 -28.41 -11.57
C GLN A 198 7.07 -29.43 -10.59
N PHE A 199 8.18 -30.08 -10.98
CA PHE A 199 8.91 -30.96 -10.05
C PHE A 199 9.49 -30.17 -8.88
N TYR A 200 10.06 -28.99 -9.14
CA TYR A 200 10.60 -28.10 -8.11
C TYR A 200 9.56 -27.71 -7.08
N THR A 201 8.30 -27.46 -7.49
CA THR A 201 7.18 -27.09 -6.60
C THR A 201 6.42 -28.30 -6.03
N GLY A 202 6.89 -29.55 -6.29
CA GLY A 202 6.25 -30.77 -5.80
C GLY A 202 5.03 -31.22 -6.60
N ASN A 203 4.72 -30.60 -7.74
CA ASN A 203 3.60 -30.96 -8.61
C ASN A 203 4.00 -32.06 -9.63
N TYR A 204 4.40 -33.23 -9.14
CA TYR A 204 5.01 -34.31 -9.92
C TYR A 204 4.17 -34.80 -11.10
N ILE A 205 2.85 -34.95 -10.91
CA ILE A 205 1.93 -35.43 -11.97
C ILE A 205 1.90 -34.40 -13.12
N SER A 206 1.77 -33.12 -12.79
CA SER A 206 1.79 -32.05 -13.79
C SER A 206 3.14 -31.95 -14.50
N GLY A 207 4.25 -32.17 -13.78
CA GLY A 207 5.58 -32.22 -14.34
C GLY A 207 5.75 -33.34 -15.36
N LEU A 208 5.33 -34.57 -15.01
CA LEU A 208 5.37 -35.73 -15.91
C LEU A 208 4.50 -35.51 -17.16
N LEU A 209 3.29 -34.98 -16.99
CA LEU A 209 2.42 -34.68 -18.13
C LEU A 209 3.01 -33.61 -19.05
N SER A 210 3.61 -32.56 -18.50
CA SER A 210 4.28 -31.51 -19.27
C SER A 210 5.45 -32.07 -20.08
N LEU A 211 6.28 -32.92 -19.46
CA LEU A 211 7.40 -33.57 -20.13
C LEU A 211 6.90 -34.51 -21.24
N GLY A 212 5.92 -35.39 -20.91
CA GLY A 212 5.37 -36.35 -21.85
C GLY A 212 4.72 -35.68 -23.08
N TRP A 213 3.88 -34.68 -22.87
CA TRP A 213 3.23 -33.96 -23.97
C TRP A 213 4.22 -33.21 -24.82
N THR A 214 5.21 -32.51 -24.22
CA THR A 214 6.22 -31.76 -24.98
C THR A 214 7.10 -32.70 -25.80
N ALA A 215 7.49 -33.84 -25.25
CA ALA A 215 8.25 -34.86 -25.97
C ALA A 215 7.44 -35.49 -27.09
N LEU A 216 6.19 -35.86 -26.86
CA LEU A 216 5.30 -36.47 -27.84
C LEU A 216 5.09 -35.57 -29.06
N TRP A 217 4.65 -34.33 -28.82
CA TRP A 217 4.38 -33.39 -29.90
C TRP A 217 5.67 -32.95 -30.63
N GLY A 218 6.78 -32.82 -29.89
CA GLY A 218 8.08 -32.58 -30.49
C GLY A 218 8.53 -33.71 -31.41
N TYR A 219 8.39 -34.96 -30.96
CA TYR A 219 8.69 -36.13 -31.78
C TYR A 219 7.82 -36.18 -33.07
N LEU A 220 6.50 -35.98 -32.91
CA LEU A 220 5.58 -36.00 -34.05
C LEU A 220 5.87 -34.89 -35.07
N ALA A 221 6.24 -33.70 -34.60
CA ALA A 221 6.63 -32.60 -35.47
C ALA A 221 7.93 -32.92 -36.25
N VAL A 222 8.96 -33.41 -35.58
CA VAL A 222 10.21 -33.79 -36.21
C VAL A 222 10.03 -34.96 -37.19
N ASN A 223 9.26 -35.98 -36.82
CA ASN A 223 8.94 -37.11 -37.69
C ASN A 223 8.24 -36.69 -38.97
N ALA A 224 7.26 -35.74 -38.86
CA ALA A 224 6.58 -35.20 -40.03
C ALA A 224 7.53 -34.48 -40.98
N PHE A 225 8.55 -33.74 -40.49
CA PHE A 225 9.57 -33.12 -41.31
C PHE A 225 10.52 -34.15 -41.96
N VAL A 226 10.86 -35.21 -41.25
CA VAL A 226 11.72 -36.31 -41.78
C VAL A 226 11.01 -37.08 -42.88
N GLU A 227 9.68 -37.17 -42.84
CA GLU A 227 8.86 -37.82 -43.89
C GLU A 227 8.41 -36.88 -44.99
N ASP A 228 9.05 -35.69 -45.15
CA ASP A 228 8.72 -34.64 -46.14
C ASP A 228 7.27 -34.08 -46.02
N ARG A 229 6.59 -34.33 -44.92
CA ARG A 229 5.25 -33.79 -44.64
C ARG A 229 5.34 -32.42 -43.95
N VAL A 230 5.91 -31.44 -44.67
CA VAL A 230 6.30 -30.13 -44.13
C VAL A 230 5.08 -29.38 -43.49
N PHE A 231 3.92 -29.40 -44.16
CA PHE A 231 2.72 -28.73 -43.65
C PHE A 231 2.22 -29.34 -42.32
N ASP A 232 2.24 -30.68 -42.23
CA ASP A 232 1.87 -31.42 -41.02
C ASP A 232 2.85 -31.07 -39.89
N GLY A 233 4.15 -31.09 -40.17
CA GLY A 233 5.20 -30.70 -39.24
C GLY A 233 5.02 -29.29 -38.70
N LEU A 234 4.76 -28.31 -39.55
CA LEU A 234 4.47 -26.93 -39.16
C LEU A 234 3.19 -26.82 -38.33
N ALA A 235 2.12 -27.54 -38.72
CA ALA A 235 0.89 -27.52 -37.96
C ALA A 235 1.08 -28.10 -36.52
N VAL A 236 1.70 -29.26 -36.42
CA VAL A 236 2.01 -29.89 -35.10
C VAL A 236 2.92 -29.00 -34.26
N ALA A 237 3.98 -28.44 -34.84
CA ALA A 237 4.89 -27.57 -34.11
C ALA A 237 4.21 -26.31 -33.57
N ASN A 238 3.42 -25.60 -34.40
CA ASN A 238 2.81 -24.35 -33.99
C ASN A 238 1.57 -24.53 -33.09
N PHE A 239 0.63 -25.40 -33.45
CA PHE A 239 -0.64 -25.50 -32.78
C PHE A 239 -0.62 -26.43 -31.56
N LEU A 240 0.31 -27.40 -31.53
CA LEU A 240 0.40 -28.36 -30.45
C LEU A 240 1.67 -28.16 -29.61
N TRP A 241 2.86 -28.34 -30.20
CA TRP A 241 4.10 -28.28 -29.41
C TRP A 241 4.32 -26.92 -28.73
N PHE A 242 4.30 -25.81 -29.48
CA PHE A 242 4.49 -24.47 -28.90
C PHE A 242 3.38 -24.11 -27.88
N ARG A 243 2.14 -24.51 -28.12
CA ARG A 243 1.04 -24.25 -27.19
C ARG A 243 1.27 -24.96 -25.85
N PHE A 244 1.60 -26.25 -25.89
CA PHE A 244 1.88 -27.02 -24.66
C PHE A 244 3.16 -26.52 -23.96
N TYR A 245 4.19 -26.19 -24.74
CA TYR A 245 5.43 -25.66 -24.20
C TYR A 245 5.22 -24.33 -23.46
N ARG A 246 4.51 -23.37 -24.05
CA ARG A 246 4.17 -22.11 -23.38
C ARG A 246 3.29 -22.30 -22.16
N GLY A 247 2.27 -23.18 -22.25
CA GLY A 247 1.43 -23.54 -21.12
C GLY A 247 2.23 -24.15 -19.96
N ASN A 248 3.22 -24.99 -20.27
CA ASN A 248 4.13 -25.56 -19.29
C ASN A 248 4.92 -24.46 -18.52
N LEU A 249 5.46 -23.47 -19.22
CA LEU A 249 6.22 -22.38 -18.59
C LEU A 249 5.32 -21.55 -17.66
N GLN A 250 4.11 -21.22 -18.12
CA GLN A 250 3.15 -20.47 -17.30
C GLN A 250 2.68 -21.25 -16.08
N ASN A 251 2.39 -22.55 -16.24
CA ASN A 251 2.01 -23.40 -15.13
C ASN A 251 3.13 -23.55 -14.09
N ALA A 252 4.40 -23.66 -14.54
CA ALA A 252 5.53 -23.72 -13.63
C ALA A 252 5.64 -22.50 -12.73
N GLU A 253 5.46 -21.30 -13.29
CA GLU A 253 5.43 -20.02 -12.59
C GLU A 253 4.24 -19.97 -11.61
N ASN A 254 3.03 -20.29 -12.08
CA ASN A 254 1.82 -20.28 -11.27
C ASN A 254 1.89 -21.24 -10.08
N PHE A 255 2.42 -22.44 -10.25
CA PHE A 255 2.56 -23.40 -9.14
C PHE A 255 3.54 -22.92 -8.08
N ALA A 256 4.58 -22.18 -8.44
CA ALA A 256 5.47 -21.55 -7.46
C ALA A 256 4.72 -20.46 -6.68
N LEU A 257 3.96 -19.60 -7.38
CA LEU A 257 3.13 -18.58 -6.73
C LEU A 257 2.07 -19.19 -5.82
N GLU A 258 1.32 -20.19 -6.28
CA GLU A 258 0.30 -20.88 -5.48
C GLU A 258 0.89 -21.56 -4.23
N ARG A 259 2.12 -22.08 -4.35
CA ARG A 259 2.80 -22.73 -3.23
C ARG A 259 3.23 -21.74 -2.16
N ASN A 260 3.60 -20.53 -2.58
CA ASN A 260 3.97 -19.44 -1.67
C ASN A 260 2.74 -18.84 -0.92
N LEU A 261 1.52 -19.08 -1.41
CA LEU A 261 0.29 -18.62 -0.77
C LEU A 261 -0.28 -19.64 0.26
N GLN A 262 0.32 -20.84 0.39
CA GLN A 262 -0.08 -21.90 1.33
C GLN A 262 0.76 -21.88 2.61
#